data_01fc48199bd6d3fc810960cf1ce405a8
#
_entry.id   01fc48199bd6d3fc810960cf1ce405a8
#
_cell.length_a   1.000
_cell.length_b   1.000
_cell.length_c   1.000
_cell.angle_alpha   90.00
_cell.angle_beta   90.00
_cell.angle_gamma   90.00
#
_symmetry.space_group_name_H-M   'P 1'
#
loop_
_entity.id
_entity.type
_entity.pdbx_description
1 polymer ?
#
loop_
_entity_poly.entity_id
_entity_poly.type
_entity_poly.pdbx_seq_one_letter_code
_entity_poly.pdbx_strand_id
1 'polypeptide(L)'
;MASSNGVWGIEIGQAALKALRCHLDGDTIVADAFDYIEYPKMLSQPEAEPAELVAEALEKFKERNDSRNFKICMSVPGQSGLAKFFKPPPVEVKKLADLVRYEARQQIPFDLDDVVWDYQMMPGSTVEDGYALESEVGLFAMKREMVARQLQPLDRSGVEVDLIQMAPLAIYNMLAYDRMHERIENETFNVDSPPTSTVLLSIGTDSSDLIITNGFRIWQRSMPLGGNHFTRQLTKDLKLTFAKAEHLKRNAREAVDPKLVFQTMRPVFNDMVTEIQRSIGFFRSLNKKAEITELLIAGNTVKMPGLAGYIGKNLGLEVHVLDRFNRLSGDDVLSVPAFR
;
A
#
# COMPACT_ATOMS: atom_id res chain seq x y z
N MET A 1 -8.12 -12.82 28.19
CA MET A 1 -8.48 -12.12 26.95
C MET A 1 -9.00 -13.20 26.01
N ALA A 2 -10.22 -13.06 25.50
CA ALA A 2 -10.73 -13.98 24.50
C ALA A 2 -9.82 -13.88 23.28
N SER A 3 -9.31 -15.00 22.77
CA SER A 3 -8.56 -15.02 21.51
C SER A 3 -9.52 -14.52 20.43
N SER A 4 -9.18 -13.43 19.74
CA SER A 4 -9.96 -12.97 18.58
C SER A 4 -9.92 -14.07 17.53
N ASN A 5 -11.09 -14.46 17.00
CA ASN A 5 -11.19 -15.51 15.97
C ASN A 5 -10.56 -15.13 14.63
N GLY A 6 -9.94 -13.97 14.52
CA GLY A 6 -9.29 -13.45 13.32
C GLY A 6 -9.24 -11.92 13.28
N VAL A 7 -8.91 -11.38 12.11
CA VAL A 7 -8.69 -9.96 11.88
C VAL A 7 -9.41 -9.52 10.61
N TRP A 8 -10.15 -8.44 10.66
CA TRP A 8 -10.58 -7.69 9.48
C TRP A 8 -9.54 -6.63 9.11
N GLY A 9 -9.02 -6.67 7.90
CA GLY A 9 -8.28 -5.57 7.29
C GLY A 9 -9.22 -4.71 6.47
N ILE A 10 -9.32 -3.41 6.79
CA ILE A 10 -10.22 -2.47 6.12
C ILE A 10 -9.43 -1.37 5.42
N GLU A 11 -9.77 -1.11 4.17
CA GLU A 11 -9.29 0.03 3.38
C GLU A 11 -10.49 0.92 2.98
N ILE A 12 -10.48 2.17 3.40
CA ILE A 12 -11.39 3.21 2.90
C ILE A 12 -10.68 3.89 1.72
N GLY A 13 -10.88 3.32 0.52
CA GLY A 13 -10.31 3.86 -0.72
C GLY A 13 -11.12 5.02 -1.28
N GLN A 14 -10.66 5.63 -2.38
CA GLN A 14 -11.36 6.75 -3.03
C GLN A 14 -12.59 6.32 -3.85
N ALA A 15 -12.65 5.05 -4.26
CA ALA A 15 -13.74 4.53 -5.09
C ALA A 15 -14.59 3.47 -4.37
N ALA A 16 -14.05 2.84 -3.31
CA ALA A 16 -14.72 1.75 -2.61
C ALA A 16 -14.15 1.56 -1.20
N LEU A 17 -14.96 1.02 -0.30
CA LEU A 17 -14.52 0.35 0.91
C LEU A 17 -14.18 -1.10 0.55
N LYS A 18 -13.05 -1.59 1.02
CA LYS A 18 -12.60 -2.97 0.85
C LYS A 18 -12.30 -3.57 2.22
N ALA A 19 -12.72 -4.79 2.43
CA ALA A 19 -12.47 -5.50 3.67
C ALA A 19 -12.11 -6.95 3.38
N LEU A 20 -11.08 -7.46 4.06
CA LEU A 20 -10.65 -8.85 4.00
C LEU A 20 -10.55 -9.39 5.41
N ARG A 21 -11.21 -10.52 5.69
CA ARG A 21 -11.05 -11.21 6.95
C ARG A 21 -10.07 -12.37 6.81
N CYS A 22 -9.15 -12.44 7.76
CA CYS A 22 -8.17 -13.51 7.84
C CYS A 22 -8.11 -14.08 9.26
N HIS A 23 -7.78 -15.36 9.37
CA HIS A 23 -7.45 -16.03 10.62
C HIS A 23 -6.24 -16.94 10.42
N LEU A 24 -5.64 -17.38 11.51
CA LEU A 24 -4.57 -18.38 11.49
C LEU A 24 -5.17 -19.79 11.60
N ASP A 25 -4.74 -20.66 10.70
CA ASP A 25 -4.97 -22.12 10.78
C ASP A 25 -3.58 -22.80 10.80
N GLY A 26 -3.14 -23.21 11.98
CA GLY A 26 -1.74 -23.57 12.21
C GLY A 26 -0.81 -22.38 11.90
N ASP A 27 0.11 -22.57 10.96
CA ASP A 27 1.06 -21.54 10.50
C ASP A 27 0.62 -20.84 9.20
N THR A 28 -0.59 -21.15 8.73
CA THR A 28 -1.12 -20.60 7.48
C THR A 28 -2.15 -19.50 7.74
N ILE A 29 -2.05 -18.38 7.03
CA ILE A 29 -3.10 -17.36 7.02
C ILE A 29 -4.16 -17.77 6.02
N VAL A 30 -5.40 -17.83 6.49
CA VAL A 30 -6.59 -18.18 5.69
C VAL A 30 -7.48 -16.95 5.54
N ALA A 31 -7.75 -16.54 4.30
CA ALA A 31 -8.78 -15.56 3.98
C ALA A 31 -10.14 -16.25 3.91
N ASP A 32 -11.09 -15.83 4.73
CA ASP A 32 -12.39 -16.49 4.86
C ASP A 32 -13.60 -15.59 4.59
N ALA A 33 -13.41 -14.28 4.46
CA ALA A 33 -14.43 -13.35 4.00
C ALA A 33 -13.80 -12.15 3.29
N PHE A 34 -14.50 -11.66 2.27
CA PHE A 34 -14.13 -10.45 1.52
C PHE A 34 -15.38 -9.63 1.24
N ASP A 35 -15.29 -8.32 1.43
CA ASP A 35 -16.34 -7.39 1.03
C ASP A 35 -15.75 -6.23 0.20
N TYR A 36 -16.45 -5.89 -0.87
CA TYR A 36 -16.13 -4.80 -1.76
C TYR A 36 -17.38 -3.93 -1.96
N ILE A 37 -17.36 -2.72 -1.43
CA ILE A 37 -18.49 -1.80 -1.47
C ILE A 37 -18.08 -0.57 -2.27
N GLU A 38 -18.45 -0.56 -3.55
CA GLU A 38 -18.17 0.57 -4.45
C GLU A 38 -19.10 1.75 -4.09
N TYR A 39 -18.52 2.94 -4.01
CA TYR A 39 -19.30 4.16 -3.80
C TYR A 39 -20.02 4.56 -5.09
N PRO A 40 -21.21 5.17 -5.01
CA PRO A 40 -21.92 5.70 -6.18
C PRO A 40 -21.13 6.76 -6.93
N LYS A 41 -20.27 7.49 -6.21
CA LYS A 41 -19.34 8.50 -6.74
C LYS A 41 -17.99 8.35 -6.05
N MET A 42 -16.89 8.65 -6.74
CA MET A 42 -15.58 8.68 -6.11
C MET A 42 -15.52 9.82 -5.07
N LEU A 43 -14.88 9.58 -3.93
CA LEU A 43 -14.81 10.56 -2.84
C LEU A 43 -14.12 11.87 -3.25
N SER A 44 -13.24 11.83 -4.25
CA SER A 44 -12.54 13.00 -4.80
C SER A 44 -13.31 13.78 -5.87
N GLN A 45 -14.54 13.40 -6.20
CA GLN A 45 -15.37 14.16 -7.13
C GLN A 45 -15.96 15.41 -6.45
N PRO A 46 -16.04 16.55 -7.15
CA PRO A 46 -16.53 17.81 -6.56
C PRO A 46 -17.94 17.74 -5.96
N GLU A 47 -18.78 16.85 -6.48
CA GLU A 47 -20.18 16.68 -6.04
C GLU A 47 -20.36 15.49 -5.08
N ALA A 48 -19.26 14.92 -4.57
CA ALA A 48 -19.32 13.85 -3.59
C ALA A 48 -19.43 14.43 -2.19
N GLU A 49 -20.21 13.73 -1.34
CA GLU A 49 -20.23 13.95 0.10
C GLU A 49 -19.47 12.80 0.77
N PRO A 50 -18.12 12.90 0.93
CA PRO A 50 -17.29 11.77 1.33
C PRO A 50 -17.71 11.13 2.64
N ALA A 51 -18.12 11.97 3.62
CA ALA A 51 -18.53 11.49 4.94
C ALA A 51 -19.79 10.62 4.87
N GLU A 52 -20.76 10.99 4.04
CA GLU A 52 -22.00 10.24 3.85
C GLU A 52 -21.76 8.94 3.10
N LEU A 53 -21.00 9.00 1.99
CA LEU A 53 -20.68 7.82 1.17
C LEU A 53 -19.91 6.75 1.97
N VAL A 54 -18.96 7.19 2.80
CA VAL A 54 -18.21 6.27 3.65
C VAL A 54 -19.10 5.71 4.76
N ALA A 55 -19.95 6.53 5.39
CA ALA A 55 -20.89 6.06 6.41
C ALA A 55 -21.86 5.00 5.86
N GLU A 56 -22.46 5.24 4.69
CA GLU A 56 -23.32 4.26 4.02
C GLU A 56 -22.58 2.94 3.70
N ALA A 57 -21.32 3.03 3.27
CA ALA A 57 -20.54 1.84 3.00
C ALA A 57 -20.20 1.06 4.28
N LEU A 58 -19.90 1.75 5.38
CA LEU A 58 -19.66 1.12 6.68
C LEU A 58 -20.93 0.45 7.24
N GLU A 59 -22.09 1.07 7.09
CA GLU A 59 -23.36 0.41 7.46
C GLU A 59 -23.60 -0.86 6.64
N LYS A 60 -23.42 -0.81 5.31
CA LYS A 60 -23.53 -2.00 4.45
C LYS A 60 -22.52 -3.08 4.84
N PHE A 61 -21.30 -2.69 5.20
CA PHE A 61 -20.29 -3.62 5.70
C PHE A 61 -20.76 -4.33 6.96
N LYS A 62 -21.28 -3.59 7.95
CA LYS A 62 -21.80 -4.13 9.21
C LYS A 62 -23.03 -5.03 9.03
N GLU A 63 -23.90 -4.70 8.08
CA GLU A 63 -25.07 -5.52 7.74
C GLU A 63 -24.69 -6.88 7.14
N ARG A 64 -23.61 -6.91 6.36
CA ARG A 64 -23.15 -8.12 5.64
C ARG A 64 -22.19 -8.97 6.46
N ASN A 65 -21.50 -8.37 7.42
CA ASN A 65 -20.36 -8.99 8.08
C ASN A 65 -20.46 -8.86 9.61
N ASP A 66 -20.21 -9.96 10.32
CA ASP A 66 -19.99 -9.88 11.76
C ASP A 66 -18.54 -9.42 12.03
N SER A 67 -18.40 -8.26 12.65
CA SER A 67 -17.11 -7.68 13.01
C SER A 67 -16.86 -7.64 14.52
N ARG A 68 -17.85 -7.97 15.36
CA ARG A 68 -17.83 -7.72 16.80
C ARG A 68 -16.81 -8.56 17.59
N ASN A 69 -16.46 -9.74 17.06
CA ASN A 69 -15.54 -10.69 17.72
C ASN A 69 -14.17 -10.73 17.03
N PHE A 70 -13.89 -9.79 16.14
CA PHE A 70 -12.66 -9.72 15.36
C PHE A 70 -11.91 -8.44 15.68
N LYS A 71 -10.59 -8.51 15.56
CA LYS A 71 -9.78 -7.28 15.52
C LYS A 71 -9.98 -6.55 14.21
N ILE A 72 -9.98 -5.23 14.27
CA ILE A 72 -10.08 -4.37 13.09
C ILE A 72 -8.74 -3.67 12.87
N CYS A 73 -8.14 -3.94 11.73
CA CYS A 73 -6.94 -3.24 11.25
C CYS A 73 -7.32 -2.35 10.07
N MET A 74 -6.92 -1.10 10.10
CA MET A 74 -7.21 -0.14 9.05
C MET A 74 -5.93 0.29 8.33
N SER A 75 -5.95 0.27 6.99
CA SER A 75 -4.89 0.91 6.21
C SER A 75 -5.24 2.36 5.90
N VAL A 76 -4.24 3.23 5.99
CA VAL A 76 -4.35 4.66 5.64
C VAL A 76 -3.38 5.01 4.51
N PRO A 77 -3.69 6.01 3.67
CA PRO A 77 -2.83 6.39 2.56
C PRO A 77 -1.39 6.71 3.01
N GLY A 78 -0.39 6.23 2.27
CA GLY A 78 1.02 6.46 2.59
C GLY A 78 1.42 7.93 2.68
N GLN A 79 0.78 8.78 1.89
CA GLN A 79 0.98 10.24 1.93
C GLN A 79 0.46 10.92 3.20
N SER A 80 -0.33 10.22 4.03
CA SER A 80 -0.85 10.76 5.29
C SER A 80 0.16 10.71 6.43
N GLY A 81 1.25 9.95 6.27
CA GLY A 81 2.26 9.75 7.28
C GLY A 81 3.68 9.95 6.76
N LEU A 82 4.62 9.87 7.67
CA LEU A 82 6.06 9.93 7.43
C LEU A 82 6.67 8.56 7.74
N ALA A 83 7.51 8.07 6.84
CA ALA A 83 8.41 6.96 7.11
C ALA A 83 9.83 7.40 6.80
N LYS A 84 10.74 7.21 7.74
CA LYS A 84 12.17 7.50 7.63
C LYS A 84 12.96 6.28 8.05
N PHE A 85 14.08 6.06 7.40
CA PHE A 85 14.99 4.96 7.73
C PHE A 85 16.35 5.56 7.99
N PHE A 86 16.98 5.15 9.09
CA PHE A 86 18.32 5.62 9.47
C PHE A 86 19.12 4.49 10.11
N LYS A 87 20.45 4.64 10.06
CA LYS A 87 21.39 3.69 10.67
C LYS A 87 21.93 4.32 11.95
N PRO A 88 21.50 3.84 13.13
CA PRO A 88 22.08 4.27 14.39
C PRO A 88 23.55 3.82 14.49
N PRO A 89 24.40 4.55 15.23
CA PRO A 89 25.70 4.03 15.62
C PRO A 89 25.52 2.78 16.48
N PRO A 90 26.59 1.94 16.64
CA PRO A 90 26.55 0.82 17.58
C PRO A 90 26.08 1.28 18.96
N VAL A 91 25.00 0.68 19.45
CA VAL A 91 24.35 1.08 20.70
C VAL A 91 23.83 -0.13 21.47
N GLU A 92 23.87 -0.09 22.80
CA GLU A 92 23.18 -1.09 23.61
C GLU A 92 21.69 -1.12 23.25
N VAL A 93 21.14 -2.31 22.99
CA VAL A 93 19.73 -2.49 22.60
C VAL A 93 18.77 -1.81 23.59
N LYS A 94 19.09 -1.85 24.89
CA LYS A 94 18.29 -1.17 25.94
C LYS A 94 18.27 0.36 25.83
N LYS A 95 19.27 0.97 25.16
CA LYS A 95 19.36 2.42 24.94
C LYS A 95 18.84 2.84 23.54
N LEU A 96 18.48 1.87 22.71
CA LEU A 96 18.01 2.16 21.36
C LEU A 96 16.78 3.06 21.36
N ALA A 97 15.84 2.83 22.28
CA ALA A 97 14.62 3.65 22.40
C ALA A 97 14.91 5.13 22.67
N ASP A 98 15.88 5.42 23.54
CA ASP A 98 16.27 6.80 23.87
C ASP A 98 16.96 7.47 22.66
N LEU A 99 17.83 6.73 21.97
CA LEU A 99 18.48 7.21 20.75
C LEU A 99 17.46 7.49 19.65
N VAL A 100 16.51 6.57 19.44
CA VAL A 100 15.46 6.76 18.43
C VAL A 100 14.57 7.95 18.79
N ARG A 101 14.26 8.17 20.06
CA ARG A 101 13.51 9.37 20.49
C ARG A 101 14.26 10.66 20.20
N TYR A 102 15.58 10.67 20.35
CA TYR A 102 16.40 11.81 19.99
C TYR A 102 16.38 12.06 18.47
N GLU A 103 16.59 11.01 17.67
CA GLU A 103 16.49 11.07 16.23
C GLU A 103 15.11 11.50 15.73
N ALA A 104 14.04 11.00 16.38
CA ALA A 104 12.67 11.37 16.04
C ALA A 104 12.43 12.88 16.14
N ARG A 105 12.99 13.55 17.15
CA ARG A 105 12.90 15.02 17.29
C ARG A 105 13.59 15.78 16.15
N GLN A 106 14.58 15.19 15.51
CA GLN A 106 15.29 15.80 14.38
C GLN A 106 14.68 15.44 13.03
N GLN A 107 14.18 14.23 12.90
CA GLN A 107 13.69 13.67 11.64
C GLN A 107 12.21 14.00 11.36
N ILE A 108 11.41 14.13 12.40
CA ILE A 108 9.98 14.46 12.29
C ILE A 108 9.85 15.99 12.29
N PRO A 109 9.28 16.59 11.21
CA PRO A 109 9.21 18.06 11.07
C PRO A 109 8.02 18.68 11.86
N PHE A 110 7.64 18.06 12.97
CA PHE A 110 6.55 18.46 13.86
C PHE A 110 6.93 18.15 15.30
N ASP A 111 6.30 18.81 16.26
CA ASP A 111 6.47 18.47 17.67
C ASP A 111 6.00 17.03 17.92
N LEU A 112 6.75 16.28 18.73
CA LEU A 112 6.41 14.88 19.02
C LEU A 112 5.08 14.73 19.73
N ASP A 113 4.62 15.75 20.44
CA ASP A 113 3.31 15.76 21.09
C ASP A 113 2.14 15.89 20.12
N ASP A 114 2.40 16.44 18.91
CA ASP A 114 1.40 16.60 17.85
C ASP A 114 1.28 15.38 16.94
N VAL A 115 2.16 14.38 17.12
CA VAL A 115 2.19 13.17 16.29
C VAL A 115 1.95 11.91 17.12
N VAL A 116 1.44 10.89 16.46
CA VAL A 116 1.60 9.48 16.87
C VAL A 116 2.80 8.99 16.11
N TRP A 117 3.78 8.42 16.80
CA TRP A 117 4.98 7.87 16.18
C TRP A 117 5.39 6.57 16.85
N ASP A 118 6.03 5.73 16.05
CA ASP A 118 6.57 4.45 16.47
C ASP A 118 7.84 4.14 15.66
N TYR A 119 8.61 3.16 16.10
CA TYR A 119 9.80 2.72 15.39
C TYR A 119 9.94 1.20 15.42
N GLN A 120 10.68 0.70 14.45
CA GLN A 120 11.02 -0.72 14.39
C GLN A 120 12.44 -0.89 13.89
N MET A 121 13.20 -1.75 14.56
CA MET A 121 14.47 -2.24 14.05
C MET A 121 14.17 -3.18 12.86
N MET A 122 14.79 -2.91 11.73
CA MET A 122 14.55 -3.68 10.50
C MET A 122 15.17 -5.08 10.61
N PRO A 123 14.58 -6.09 9.94
CA PRO A 123 15.11 -7.44 9.90
C PRO A 123 16.58 -7.50 9.44
N GLY A 124 17.28 -8.53 9.85
CA GLY A 124 18.69 -8.73 9.51
C GLY A 124 19.67 -7.76 10.20
N SER A 125 19.21 -7.05 11.23
CA SER A 125 20.10 -6.27 12.09
C SER A 125 20.98 -7.20 12.94
N THR A 126 22.29 -6.90 13.03
CA THR A 126 23.23 -7.68 13.82
C THR A 126 23.19 -7.21 15.27
N VAL A 127 22.93 -8.14 16.19
CA VAL A 127 22.96 -7.90 17.63
C VAL A 127 23.96 -8.87 18.26
N GLU A 128 25.02 -8.34 18.86
CA GLU A 128 26.06 -9.13 19.56
C GLU A 128 26.31 -8.54 20.95
N ASP A 129 26.43 -9.37 21.93
CA ASP A 129 26.66 -9.00 23.34
C ASP A 129 25.73 -7.90 23.88
N GLY A 130 24.49 -7.87 23.38
CA GLY A 130 23.49 -6.86 23.75
C GLY A 130 23.67 -5.51 23.04
N TYR A 131 24.55 -5.43 22.05
CA TYR A 131 24.74 -4.24 21.20
C TYR A 131 24.15 -4.47 19.81
N ALA A 132 23.38 -3.51 19.34
CA ALA A 132 22.98 -3.40 17.94
C ALA A 132 24.16 -2.77 17.17
N LEU A 133 24.87 -3.60 16.39
CA LEU A 133 26.11 -3.20 15.70
C LEU A 133 25.82 -2.67 14.29
N GLU A 134 25.16 -3.47 13.48
CA GLU A 134 24.72 -3.10 12.13
C GLU A 134 23.19 -3.18 12.08
N SER A 135 22.55 -2.07 12.36
CA SER A 135 21.10 -2.00 12.39
C SER A 135 20.59 -0.86 11.53
N GLU A 136 19.40 -1.02 11.03
CA GLU A 136 18.61 0.06 10.44
C GLU A 136 17.31 0.17 11.22
N VAL A 137 16.87 1.38 11.48
CA VAL A 137 15.63 1.67 12.20
C VAL A 137 14.68 2.40 11.28
N GLY A 138 13.48 1.85 11.14
CA GLY A 138 12.33 2.53 10.56
C GLY A 138 11.66 3.39 11.64
N LEU A 139 11.46 4.66 11.35
CA LEU A 139 10.74 5.63 12.15
C LEU A 139 9.48 6.05 11.40
N PHE A 140 8.34 5.88 12.03
CA PHE A 140 7.02 6.13 11.44
C PHE A 140 6.29 7.17 12.27
N ALA A 141 5.65 8.15 11.60
CA ALA A 141 4.90 9.17 12.29
C ALA A 141 3.70 9.65 11.48
N MET A 142 2.63 10.01 12.18
CA MET A 142 1.45 10.63 11.60
C MET A 142 0.90 11.68 12.56
N LYS A 143 0.46 12.83 12.04
CA LYS A 143 -0.21 13.84 12.87
C LYS A 143 -1.44 13.27 13.56
N ARG A 144 -1.62 13.56 14.84
CA ARG A 144 -2.79 13.11 15.62
C ARG A 144 -4.11 13.54 14.98
N GLU A 145 -4.15 14.75 14.42
CA GLU A 145 -5.29 15.26 13.65
C GLU A 145 -5.61 14.37 12.43
N MET A 146 -4.58 13.91 11.72
CA MET A 146 -4.77 13.01 10.56
C MET A 146 -5.28 11.65 11.00
N VAL A 147 -4.74 11.09 12.08
CA VAL A 147 -5.24 9.83 12.67
C VAL A 147 -6.71 9.99 13.05
N ALA A 148 -7.06 11.04 13.79
CA ALA A 148 -8.44 11.30 14.21
C ALA A 148 -9.38 11.44 13.00
N ARG A 149 -8.95 12.13 11.93
CA ARG A 149 -9.72 12.27 10.70
C ARG A 149 -9.97 10.94 10.00
N GLN A 150 -8.96 10.05 9.97
CA GLN A 150 -9.11 8.72 9.36
C GLN A 150 -10.04 7.81 10.18
N LEU A 151 -9.99 7.90 11.51
CA LEU A 151 -10.84 7.12 12.41
C LEU A 151 -12.28 7.60 12.49
N GLN A 152 -12.52 8.89 12.29
CA GLN A 152 -13.83 9.50 12.51
C GLN A 152 -15.01 8.78 11.83
N PRO A 153 -14.95 8.30 10.58
CA PRO A 153 -16.05 7.57 9.96
C PRO A 153 -16.35 6.25 10.67
N LEU A 154 -15.31 5.52 11.10
CA LEU A 154 -15.46 4.24 11.80
C LEU A 154 -16.03 4.46 13.20
N ASP A 155 -15.50 5.42 13.94
CA ASP A 155 -16.02 5.79 15.28
C ASP A 155 -17.51 6.14 15.23
N ARG A 156 -17.92 6.94 14.24
CA ARG A 156 -19.33 7.32 14.05
C ARG A 156 -20.22 6.12 13.71
N SER A 157 -19.67 5.13 13.01
CA SER A 157 -20.38 3.90 12.68
C SER A 157 -20.28 2.83 13.77
N GLY A 158 -19.63 3.13 14.90
CA GLY A 158 -19.43 2.21 16.01
C GLY A 158 -18.50 1.04 15.68
N VAL A 159 -17.56 1.25 14.77
CA VAL A 159 -16.49 0.29 14.43
C VAL A 159 -15.22 0.71 15.17
N GLU A 160 -14.84 -0.07 16.18
CA GLU A 160 -13.62 0.15 16.95
C GLU A 160 -12.42 -0.41 16.19
N VAL A 161 -11.37 0.42 16.02
CA VAL A 161 -10.15 0.07 15.29
C VAL A 161 -9.04 -0.24 16.26
N ASP A 162 -8.48 -1.47 16.17
CA ASP A 162 -7.37 -1.93 17.03
C ASP A 162 -6.01 -1.47 16.52
N LEU A 163 -5.82 -1.35 15.20
CA LEU A 163 -4.55 -1.00 14.59
C LEU A 163 -4.72 -0.18 13.31
N ILE A 164 -3.89 0.85 13.20
CA ILE A 164 -3.74 1.64 11.96
C ILE A 164 -2.35 1.43 11.39
N GLN A 165 -2.26 1.23 10.07
CA GLN A 165 -0.99 1.14 9.37
C GLN A 165 -1.03 1.91 8.05
N MET A 166 0.08 2.55 7.68
CA MET A 166 0.22 3.14 6.34
C MET A 166 0.20 2.05 5.26
N ALA A 167 -0.58 2.24 4.21
CA ALA A 167 -0.77 1.28 3.14
C ALA A 167 0.56 0.74 2.54
N PRO A 168 1.59 1.55 2.25
CA PRO A 168 2.88 1.04 1.77
C PRO A 168 3.54 0.06 2.73
N LEU A 169 3.42 0.29 4.04
CA LEU A 169 3.98 -0.62 5.06
C LEU A 169 3.17 -1.91 5.18
N ALA A 170 1.84 -1.82 5.07
CA ALA A 170 0.97 -3.00 5.04
C ALA A 170 1.30 -3.89 3.82
N ILE A 171 1.53 -3.27 2.66
CA ILE A 171 1.95 -3.97 1.44
C ILE A 171 3.35 -4.59 1.60
N TYR A 172 4.30 -3.87 2.21
CA TYR A 172 5.62 -4.42 2.54
C TYR A 172 5.51 -5.65 3.43
N ASN A 173 4.73 -5.57 4.51
CA ASN A 173 4.52 -6.69 5.43
C ASN A 173 3.91 -7.91 4.73
N MET A 174 2.95 -7.67 3.84
CA MET A 174 2.34 -8.73 3.03
C MET A 174 3.38 -9.40 2.11
N LEU A 175 4.20 -8.62 1.38
CA LEU A 175 5.26 -9.17 0.53
C LEU A 175 6.33 -9.91 1.33
N ALA A 176 6.75 -9.35 2.46
CA ALA A 176 7.74 -9.98 3.35
C ALA A 176 7.23 -11.34 3.86
N TYR A 177 5.98 -11.42 4.27
CA TYR A 177 5.34 -12.65 4.70
C TYR A 177 5.13 -13.64 3.55
N ASP A 178 4.56 -13.19 2.42
CA ASP A 178 4.11 -14.07 1.35
C ASP A 178 5.27 -14.60 0.49
N ARG A 179 6.28 -13.78 0.21
CA ARG A 179 7.31 -14.09 -0.79
C ARG A 179 8.74 -14.11 -0.26
N MET A 180 9.00 -13.47 0.89
CA MET A 180 10.37 -13.28 1.39
C MET A 180 10.58 -13.86 2.79
N HIS A 181 9.60 -14.57 3.34
CA HIS A 181 9.64 -15.12 4.69
C HIS A 181 10.84 -16.04 4.91
N GLU A 182 11.04 -17.02 4.04
CA GLU A 182 12.17 -17.96 4.13
C GLU A 182 13.52 -17.24 4.11
N ARG A 183 13.65 -16.22 3.28
CA ARG A 183 14.85 -15.36 3.22
C ARG A 183 15.06 -14.63 4.54
N ILE A 184 14.02 -14.00 5.08
CA ILE A 184 14.12 -13.21 6.30
C ILE A 184 14.48 -14.08 7.50
N GLU A 185 14.00 -15.32 7.54
CA GLU A 185 14.27 -16.26 8.65
C GLU A 185 15.63 -16.94 8.57
N ASN A 186 16.11 -17.23 7.34
CA ASN A 186 17.28 -18.10 7.14
C ASN A 186 18.53 -17.36 6.67
N GLU A 187 18.42 -16.11 6.22
CA GLU A 187 19.56 -15.33 5.74
C GLU A 187 19.86 -14.15 6.66
N THR A 188 21.12 -13.77 6.73
CA THR A 188 21.56 -12.52 7.36
C THR A 188 21.71 -11.43 6.31
N PHE A 189 21.29 -10.21 6.64
CA PHE A 189 21.45 -9.09 5.72
C PHE A 189 22.91 -8.67 5.60
N ASN A 190 23.43 -8.63 4.37
CA ASN A 190 24.78 -8.17 4.08
C ASN A 190 24.70 -6.91 3.20
N VAL A 191 25.20 -5.78 3.69
CA VAL A 191 25.23 -4.50 2.97
C VAL A 191 26.12 -4.57 1.72
N ASP A 192 27.15 -5.40 1.75
CA ASP A 192 28.11 -5.53 0.64
C ASP A 192 27.60 -6.42 -0.48
N SER A 193 26.66 -7.31 -0.17
CA SER A 193 26.00 -8.22 -1.12
C SER A 193 24.51 -8.32 -0.74
N PRO A 194 23.73 -7.25 -0.94
CA PRO A 194 22.33 -7.28 -0.57
C PRO A 194 21.56 -8.24 -1.48
N PRO A 195 20.54 -8.93 -0.96
CA PRO A 195 19.64 -9.73 -1.78
C PRO A 195 18.93 -8.90 -2.85
N THR A 196 18.52 -9.56 -3.91
CA THR A 196 17.75 -8.92 -4.99
C THR A 196 16.46 -8.29 -4.46
N SER A 197 16.11 -7.14 -5.03
CA SER A 197 14.93 -6.36 -4.65
C SER A 197 13.79 -6.56 -5.64
N THR A 198 12.58 -6.62 -5.12
CA THR A 198 11.32 -6.58 -5.86
C THR A 198 10.75 -5.17 -5.77
N VAL A 199 10.28 -4.64 -6.89
CA VAL A 199 9.45 -3.43 -6.92
C VAL A 199 7.99 -3.84 -6.87
N LEU A 200 7.19 -3.22 -6.01
CA LEU A 200 5.73 -3.30 -6.08
C LEU A 200 5.16 -1.91 -6.29
N LEU A 201 4.29 -1.79 -7.29
CA LEU A 201 3.52 -0.60 -7.61
C LEU A 201 2.03 -0.87 -7.35
N SER A 202 1.49 -0.28 -6.29
CA SER A 202 0.06 -0.30 -6.01
C SER A 202 -0.60 0.93 -6.62
N ILE A 203 -1.47 0.73 -7.62
CA ILE A 203 -2.09 1.82 -8.39
C ILE A 203 -3.54 2.01 -7.93
N GLY A 204 -3.75 3.00 -7.10
CA GLY A 204 -5.07 3.40 -6.60
C GLY A 204 -5.83 4.32 -7.57
N THR A 205 -6.88 4.95 -7.07
CA THR A 205 -7.73 5.87 -7.84
C THR A 205 -7.03 7.20 -8.08
N ASP A 206 -6.54 7.87 -7.04
CA ASP A 206 -5.94 9.22 -7.14
C ASP A 206 -4.44 9.22 -6.89
N SER A 207 -3.90 8.18 -6.28
CA SER A 207 -2.48 8.03 -5.96
C SER A 207 -2.00 6.60 -6.20
N SER A 208 -0.70 6.44 -6.26
CA SER A 208 -0.03 5.15 -6.33
C SER A 208 1.10 5.10 -5.31
N ASP A 209 1.33 3.94 -4.73
CA ASP A 209 2.43 3.68 -3.82
C ASP A 209 3.44 2.75 -4.49
N LEU A 210 4.69 3.19 -4.56
CA LEU A 210 5.81 2.41 -5.05
C LEU A 210 6.68 1.98 -3.89
N ILE A 211 6.87 0.68 -3.76
CA ILE A 211 7.67 0.04 -2.72
C ILE A 211 8.80 -0.72 -3.41
N ILE A 212 10.01 -0.62 -2.90
CA ILE A 212 11.16 -1.44 -3.32
C ILE A 212 11.70 -2.12 -2.07
N THR A 213 11.74 -3.44 -2.08
CA THR A 213 12.17 -4.22 -0.92
C THR A 213 12.91 -5.48 -1.32
N ASN A 214 13.83 -5.92 -0.47
CA ASN A 214 14.48 -7.23 -0.52
C ASN A 214 14.10 -8.12 0.68
N GLY A 215 13.08 -7.70 1.45
CA GLY A 215 12.64 -8.33 2.68
C GLY A 215 13.27 -7.72 3.93
N PHE A 216 14.56 -7.38 3.91
CA PHE A 216 15.28 -6.77 5.03
C PHE A 216 15.18 -5.25 5.06
N ARG A 217 15.06 -4.62 3.90
CA ARG A 217 15.04 -3.17 3.72
C ARG A 217 13.83 -2.79 2.87
N ILE A 218 13.34 -1.61 3.14
CA ILE A 218 12.24 -1.03 2.37
C ILE A 218 12.60 0.40 1.95
N TRP A 219 12.28 0.72 0.72
CA TRP A 219 12.19 2.08 0.22
C TRP A 219 10.78 2.28 -0.34
N GLN A 220 10.18 3.42 -0.04
CA GLN A 220 8.81 3.72 -0.47
C GLN A 220 8.66 5.14 -0.97
N ARG A 221 7.73 5.33 -1.89
CA ARG A 221 7.31 6.64 -2.38
C ARG A 221 5.85 6.62 -2.80
N SER A 222 5.04 7.52 -2.25
CA SER A 222 3.69 7.79 -2.74
C SER A 222 3.74 8.81 -3.87
N MET A 223 3.03 8.53 -4.96
CA MET A 223 2.93 9.38 -6.14
C MET A 223 1.49 9.87 -6.29
N PRO A 224 1.23 11.17 -6.50
CA PRO A 224 -0.12 11.71 -6.69
C PRO A 224 -0.62 11.43 -8.12
N LEU A 225 -0.57 10.18 -8.54
CA LEU A 225 -0.96 9.72 -9.88
C LEU A 225 -1.65 8.36 -9.76
N GLY A 226 -2.87 8.25 -10.24
CA GLY A 226 -3.67 7.03 -10.18
C GLY A 226 -4.67 6.96 -11.33
N GLY A 227 -5.59 5.99 -11.28
CA GLY A 227 -6.55 5.69 -12.34
C GLY A 227 -7.45 6.85 -12.75
N ASN A 228 -7.73 7.76 -11.81
CA ASN A 228 -8.57 8.93 -12.06
C ASN A 228 -7.92 9.95 -13.02
N HIS A 229 -6.60 9.99 -13.11
CA HIS A 229 -5.90 10.86 -14.07
C HIS A 229 -6.21 10.48 -15.52
N PHE A 230 -6.33 9.19 -15.81
CA PHE A 230 -6.76 8.70 -17.11
C PHE A 230 -8.20 9.11 -17.43
N THR A 231 -9.09 9.01 -16.45
CA THR A 231 -10.50 9.40 -16.59
C THR A 231 -10.62 10.89 -16.86
N ARG A 232 -9.90 11.73 -16.08
CA ARG A 232 -9.86 13.18 -16.27
C ARG A 232 -9.30 13.56 -17.64
N GLN A 233 -8.27 12.86 -18.14
CA GLN A 233 -7.71 13.10 -19.46
C GLN A 233 -8.73 12.81 -20.56
N LEU A 234 -9.46 11.68 -20.47
CA LEU A 234 -10.54 11.36 -21.39
C LEU A 234 -11.69 12.38 -21.32
N THR A 235 -12.07 12.79 -20.11
CA THR A 235 -13.10 13.83 -19.91
C THR A 235 -12.71 15.13 -20.62
N LYS A 236 -11.47 15.57 -20.46
CA LYS A 236 -10.97 16.81 -21.02
C LYS A 236 -10.91 16.79 -22.54
N ASP A 237 -10.25 15.78 -23.11
CA ASP A 237 -9.92 15.77 -24.54
C ASP A 237 -11.10 15.30 -25.41
N LEU A 238 -11.90 14.36 -24.91
CA LEU A 238 -13.07 13.84 -25.64
C LEU A 238 -14.38 14.54 -25.23
N LYS A 239 -14.32 15.53 -24.32
CA LYS A 239 -15.48 16.30 -23.82
C LYS A 239 -16.59 15.39 -23.27
N LEU A 240 -16.23 14.33 -22.59
CA LEU A 240 -17.15 13.37 -21.99
C LEU A 240 -17.52 13.77 -20.55
N THR A 241 -18.66 13.31 -20.09
CA THR A 241 -18.94 13.29 -18.63
C THR A 241 -18.00 12.32 -17.94
N PHE A 242 -17.75 12.53 -16.64
CA PHE A 242 -16.87 11.67 -15.86
C PHE A 242 -17.29 10.18 -15.93
N ALA A 243 -18.59 9.90 -15.78
CA ALA A 243 -19.11 8.53 -15.84
C ALA A 243 -18.86 7.86 -17.21
N LYS A 244 -19.05 8.60 -18.30
CA LYS A 244 -18.77 8.09 -19.67
C LYS A 244 -17.28 7.86 -19.88
N ALA A 245 -16.42 8.77 -19.39
CA ALA A 245 -14.97 8.64 -19.47
C ALA A 245 -14.46 7.45 -18.63
N GLU A 246 -15.01 7.25 -17.43
CA GLU A 246 -14.67 6.12 -16.58
C GLU A 246 -15.08 4.79 -17.22
N HIS A 247 -16.28 4.71 -17.76
CA HIS A 247 -16.74 3.54 -18.50
C HIS A 247 -15.84 3.26 -19.71
N LEU A 248 -15.51 4.28 -20.48
CA LEU A 248 -14.64 4.18 -21.66
C LEU A 248 -13.22 3.71 -21.29
N LYS A 249 -12.67 4.20 -20.18
CA LYS A 249 -11.36 3.76 -19.65
C LYS A 249 -11.38 2.27 -19.29
N ARG A 250 -12.39 1.82 -18.56
CA ARG A 250 -12.54 0.41 -18.14
C ARG A 250 -12.70 -0.53 -19.34
N ASN A 251 -13.39 -0.09 -20.39
CA ASN A 251 -13.72 -0.86 -21.59
C ASN A 251 -13.00 -0.35 -22.84
N ALA A 252 -11.78 0.15 -22.71
CA ALA A 252 -11.06 0.83 -23.78
C ALA A 252 -10.88 -0.02 -25.07
N ARG A 253 -10.82 -1.35 -24.93
CA ARG A 253 -10.71 -2.28 -26.08
C ARG A 253 -12.01 -2.45 -26.87
N GLU A 254 -13.15 -2.23 -26.21
CA GLU A 254 -14.50 -2.37 -26.77
C GLU A 254 -15.05 -1.05 -27.32
N ALA A 255 -14.26 0.03 -27.21
CA ALA A 255 -14.62 1.34 -27.72
C ALA A 255 -14.78 1.30 -29.25
N VAL A 256 -15.59 2.20 -29.80
CA VAL A 256 -15.74 2.39 -31.26
C VAL A 256 -14.40 2.69 -31.94
N ASP A 257 -13.55 3.46 -31.27
CA ASP A 257 -12.17 3.73 -31.68
C ASP A 257 -11.20 3.51 -30.52
N PRO A 258 -10.75 2.26 -30.29
CA PRO A 258 -9.79 1.95 -29.23
C PRO A 258 -8.48 2.72 -29.36
N LYS A 259 -8.03 2.96 -30.63
CA LYS A 259 -6.78 3.67 -30.90
C LYS A 259 -6.83 5.11 -30.40
N LEU A 260 -7.93 5.81 -30.66
CA LEU A 260 -8.15 7.17 -30.16
C LEU A 260 -8.15 7.20 -28.63
N VAL A 261 -8.82 6.25 -27.99
CA VAL A 261 -8.87 6.15 -26.50
C VAL A 261 -7.46 6.02 -25.93
N PHE A 262 -6.65 5.08 -26.45
CA PHE A 262 -5.27 4.89 -25.99
C PHE A 262 -4.38 6.09 -26.30
N GLN A 263 -4.55 6.75 -27.46
CA GLN A 263 -3.82 7.97 -27.79
C GLN A 263 -4.14 9.11 -26.82
N THR A 264 -5.40 9.27 -26.46
CA THR A 264 -5.85 10.28 -25.50
C THR A 264 -5.28 10.04 -24.09
N MET A 265 -5.18 8.78 -23.67
CA MET A 265 -4.61 8.42 -22.35
C MET A 265 -3.07 8.43 -22.34
N ARG A 266 -2.40 8.48 -23.50
CA ARG A 266 -0.95 8.35 -23.61
C ARG A 266 -0.14 9.33 -22.75
N PRO A 267 -0.50 10.60 -22.59
CA PRO A 267 0.22 11.50 -21.71
C PRO A 267 0.30 10.97 -20.26
N VAL A 268 -0.81 10.46 -19.71
CA VAL A 268 -0.88 9.93 -18.36
C VAL A 268 -0.05 8.63 -18.23
N PHE A 269 -0.04 7.77 -19.25
CA PHE A 269 0.86 6.61 -19.30
C PHE A 269 2.33 7.05 -19.23
N ASN A 270 2.71 8.07 -19.99
CA ASN A 270 4.07 8.61 -20.00
C ASN A 270 4.46 9.19 -18.63
N ASP A 271 3.55 9.96 -18.02
CA ASP A 271 3.78 10.55 -16.70
C ASP A 271 3.99 9.48 -15.65
N MET A 272 3.18 8.41 -15.67
CA MET A 272 3.32 7.28 -14.76
C MET A 272 4.66 6.57 -14.92
N VAL A 273 5.05 6.24 -16.16
CA VAL A 273 6.35 5.63 -16.44
C VAL A 273 7.50 6.53 -15.99
N THR A 274 7.42 7.83 -16.25
CA THR A 274 8.44 8.79 -15.87
C THR A 274 8.61 8.87 -14.35
N GLU A 275 7.51 8.88 -13.59
CA GLU A 275 7.58 8.89 -12.13
C GLU A 275 8.14 7.58 -11.56
N ILE A 276 7.80 6.44 -12.17
CA ILE A 276 8.39 5.14 -11.78
C ILE A 276 9.88 5.12 -12.08
N GLN A 277 10.31 5.51 -13.28
CA GLN A 277 11.72 5.58 -13.68
C GLN A 277 12.52 6.49 -12.75
N ARG A 278 11.98 7.68 -12.44
CA ARG A 278 12.61 8.62 -11.51
C ARG A 278 12.76 8.02 -10.10
N SER A 279 11.74 7.30 -9.63
CA SER A 279 11.74 6.65 -8.33
C SER A 279 12.77 5.53 -8.25
N ILE A 280 12.80 4.65 -9.25
CA ILE A 280 13.80 3.56 -9.35
C ILE A 280 15.21 4.13 -9.50
N GLY A 281 15.39 5.18 -10.32
CA GLY A 281 16.67 5.85 -10.49
C GLY A 281 17.19 6.47 -9.18
N PHE A 282 16.30 7.10 -8.42
CA PHE A 282 16.67 7.65 -7.11
C PHE A 282 17.03 6.53 -6.12
N PHE A 283 16.24 5.45 -6.04
CA PHE A 283 16.59 4.29 -5.22
C PHE A 283 17.97 3.73 -5.55
N ARG A 284 18.27 3.53 -6.84
CA ARG A 284 19.56 3.02 -7.30
C ARG A 284 20.73 3.96 -6.97
N SER A 285 20.50 5.27 -6.96
CA SER A 285 21.53 6.26 -6.59
C SER A 285 21.93 6.13 -5.12
N LEU A 286 20.99 5.78 -4.25
CA LEU A 286 21.23 5.57 -2.81
C LEU A 286 21.74 4.16 -2.51
N ASN A 287 21.37 3.17 -3.31
CA ASN A 287 21.63 1.75 -3.09
C ASN A 287 22.37 1.16 -4.29
N LYS A 288 23.63 1.53 -4.47
CA LYS A 288 24.42 1.20 -5.66
C LYS A 288 24.61 -0.30 -5.91
N LYS A 289 24.53 -1.14 -4.86
CA LYS A 289 24.68 -2.58 -4.93
C LYS A 289 23.34 -3.33 -5.05
N ALA A 290 22.22 -2.62 -4.94
CA ALA A 290 20.91 -3.25 -5.03
C ALA A 290 20.55 -3.57 -6.49
N GLU A 291 20.18 -4.81 -6.72
CA GLU A 291 19.68 -5.30 -7.99
C GLU A 291 18.15 -5.43 -7.93
N ILE A 292 17.45 -4.91 -8.94
CA ILE A 292 15.99 -5.04 -9.09
C ILE A 292 15.73 -6.07 -10.19
N THR A 293 14.97 -7.11 -9.84
CA THR A 293 14.72 -8.25 -10.74
C THR A 293 13.34 -8.26 -11.36
N GLU A 294 12.33 -7.72 -10.66
CA GLU A 294 10.93 -7.77 -11.09
C GLU A 294 10.14 -6.53 -10.68
N LEU A 295 9.02 -6.30 -11.36
CA LEU A 295 8.01 -5.32 -10.98
C LEU A 295 6.66 -6.02 -10.80
N LEU A 296 6.16 -6.03 -9.58
CA LEU A 296 4.80 -6.42 -9.26
C LEU A 296 3.88 -5.21 -9.35
N ILE A 297 2.70 -5.38 -9.93
CA ILE A 297 1.67 -4.33 -9.97
C ILE A 297 0.39 -4.83 -9.30
N ALA A 298 -0.23 -3.96 -8.52
CA ALA A 298 -1.46 -4.24 -7.76
C ALA A 298 -2.44 -3.05 -7.80
N GLY A 299 -3.65 -3.29 -7.33
CA GLY A 299 -4.72 -2.30 -7.28
C GLY A 299 -5.65 -2.33 -8.49
N ASN A 300 -6.89 -1.84 -8.31
CA ASN A 300 -7.93 -1.96 -9.36
C ASN A 300 -7.58 -1.29 -10.69
N THR A 301 -6.72 -0.28 -10.69
CA THR A 301 -6.30 0.42 -11.92
C THR A 301 -5.47 -0.50 -12.84
N VAL A 302 -4.82 -1.55 -12.34
CA VAL A 302 -4.03 -2.48 -13.17
C VAL A 302 -4.91 -3.29 -14.12
N LYS A 303 -6.22 -3.41 -13.83
CA LYS A 303 -7.23 -4.03 -14.70
C LYS A 303 -7.46 -3.23 -15.99
N MET A 304 -6.98 -1.96 -16.05
CA MET A 304 -7.10 -1.12 -17.23
C MET A 304 -6.30 -1.73 -18.40
N PRO A 305 -6.95 -1.96 -19.55
CA PRO A 305 -6.31 -2.57 -20.70
C PRO A 305 -5.02 -1.86 -21.13
N GLY A 306 -3.95 -2.61 -21.30
CA GLY A 306 -2.67 -2.12 -21.83
C GLY A 306 -1.72 -1.50 -20.80
N LEU A 307 -2.15 -1.22 -19.56
CA LEU A 307 -1.30 -0.55 -18.56
C LEU A 307 -0.06 -1.35 -18.20
N ALA A 308 -0.22 -2.62 -17.81
CA ALA A 308 0.89 -3.49 -17.44
C ALA A 308 1.93 -3.62 -18.57
N GLY A 309 1.45 -3.91 -19.79
CA GLY A 309 2.33 -4.02 -20.96
C GLY A 309 3.05 -2.72 -21.32
N TYR A 310 2.37 -1.56 -21.15
CA TYR A 310 3.00 -0.27 -21.38
C TYR A 310 4.12 0.01 -20.36
N ILE A 311 3.86 -0.22 -19.10
CA ILE A 311 4.85 -0.06 -18.02
C ILE A 311 6.05 -0.97 -18.27
N GLY A 312 5.84 -2.28 -18.47
CA GLY A 312 6.91 -3.26 -18.69
C GLY A 312 7.80 -2.91 -19.87
N LYS A 313 7.17 -2.58 -21.02
CA LYS A 313 7.91 -2.19 -22.23
C LYS A 313 8.82 -0.98 -22.02
N ASN A 314 8.37 0.02 -21.28
CA ASN A 314 9.11 1.27 -21.11
C ASN A 314 10.13 1.22 -19.96
N LEU A 315 9.95 0.33 -18.98
CA LEU A 315 10.91 0.14 -17.88
C LEU A 315 11.98 -0.91 -18.20
N GLY A 316 11.74 -1.79 -19.18
CA GLY A 316 12.62 -2.92 -19.46
C GLY A 316 12.64 -3.93 -18.30
N LEU A 317 11.57 -4.00 -17.51
CA LEU A 317 11.38 -4.95 -16.42
C LEU A 317 10.26 -5.92 -16.75
N GLU A 318 10.39 -7.15 -16.28
CA GLU A 318 9.27 -8.09 -16.29
C GLU A 318 8.20 -7.61 -15.30
N VAL A 319 6.96 -7.51 -15.77
CA VAL A 319 5.83 -6.98 -14.99
C VAL A 319 4.82 -8.08 -14.76
N HIS A 320 4.57 -8.36 -13.48
CA HIS A 320 3.58 -9.33 -13.04
C HIS A 320 2.46 -8.66 -12.26
N VAL A 321 1.23 -9.05 -12.53
CA VAL A 321 0.09 -8.65 -11.68
C VAL A 321 0.13 -9.50 -10.41
N LEU A 322 -0.02 -8.84 -9.25
CA LEU A 322 -0.11 -9.53 -7.97
C LEU A 322 -1.52 -10.11 -7.81
N ASP A 323 -1.74 -11.30 -8.35
CA ASP A 323 -3.01 -12.03 -8.33
C ASP A 323 -2.91 -13.41 -7.67
N ARG A 324 -1.70 -13.78 -7.18
CA ARG A 324 -1.41 -15.05 -6.51
C ARG A 324 -0.57 -14.83 -5.28
N PHE A 325 -0.90 -15.61 -4.26
CA PHE A 325 -0.22 -15.60 -2.96
C PHE A 325 0.35 -16.99 -2.68
N ASN A 326 1.52 -17.03 -2.03
CA ASN A 326 2.21 -18.28 -1.69
C ASN A 326 1.78 -18.81 -0.31
N ARG A 327 1.52 -17.90 0.63
CA ARG A 327 1.26 -18.20 2.05
C ARG A 327 -0.13 -17.77 2.54
N LEU A 328 -0.96 -17.20 1.67
CA LEU A 328 -2.35 -16.88 1.94
C LEU A 328 -3.22 -17.90 1.23
N SER A 329 -4.04 -18.62 1.96
CA SER A 329 -5.03 -19.56 1.45
C SER A 329 -6.44 -19.00 1.56
N GLY A 330 -7.44 -19.72 1.03
CA GLY A 330 -8.85 -19.32 1.04
C GLY A 330 -9.38 -19.13 -0.38
N ASP A 331 -9.35 -20.20 -1.19
CA ASP A 331 -9.68 -20.17 -2.62
C ASP A 331 -11.06 -19.60 -2.92
N ASP A 332 -12.04 -19.85 -2.06
CA ASP A 332 -13.41 -19.32 -2.22
C ASP A 332 -13.44 -17.78 -2.19
N VAL A 333 -12.58 -17.16 -1.39
CA VAL A 333 -12.47 -15.70 -1.26
C VAL A 333 -11.50 -15.14 -2.31
N LEU A 334 -10.32 -15.75 -2.45
CA LEU A 334 -9.25 -15.26 -3.33
C LEU A 334 -9.58 -15.41 -4.82
N SER A 335 -10.56 -16.27 -5.16
CA SER A 335 -11.02 -16.47 -6.54
C SER A 335 -12.11 -15.48 -6.98
N VAL A 336 -12.69 -14.72 -6.05
CA VAL A 336 -13.76 -13.76 -6.36
C VAL A 336 -13.24 -12.69 -7.33
N PRO A 337 -13.95 -12.41 -8.46
CA PRO A 337 -13.50 -11.43 -9.46
C PRO A 337 -13.28 -10.02 -8.92
N ALA A 338 -14.00 -9.63 -7.85
CA ALA A 338 -13.82 -8.33 -7.20
C ALA A 338 -12.52 -8.26 -6.37
N PHE A 339 -12.03 -9.42 -5.91
CA PHE A 339 -10.75 -9.51 -5.19
C PHE A 339 -9.57 -9.46 -6.18
N ARG A 340 -9.65 -10.19 -7.29
CA ARG A 340 -8.68 -10.19 -8.39
C ARG A 340 -8.87 -8.94 -9.25
#